data_703c7c3869adc30a6ee708daf2fe2b37
#
_entry.id   703c7c3869adc30a6ee708daf2fe2b37
#
_cell.length_a   1.000
_cell.length_b   1.000
_cell.length_c   1.000
_cell.angle_alpha   90.00
_cell.angle_beta   90.00
_cell.angle_gamma   90.00
#
_symmetry.space_group_name_H-M   'P 1'
#
loop_
_entity.id
_entity.type
_entity.pdbx_description
1 polymer ?
#
loop_
_entity_poly.entity_id
_entity_poly.type
_entity_poly.pdbx_seq_one_letter_code
_entity_poly.pdbx_strand_id
1 'polypeptide(L)'
;MATAIEGETRRMSQVLAAQKASFTAAMPESLVVRTDRLDRAIALLVDHAEDFAKAVSEDFGHRSREQTLMTDIMPSVSALKHAKKHMASWAKGEKRRPTFPLGLLGAKAEVQFQPKGVVGVVAPWNFPVGMVFVPMAGILAAGNRAMIKPSEFTEHVSALMARLVPDYFDESEMAVFTGDADVGIAFSKLAFDHMIFTGATSVGRHIMRAAADNLVPVTLELGGKSPTFIGRSANKDLVGQRVALGKMMNAGQICLAPDYLLVAEDQEGAVIDSVTRGAAALYPTLLANDDYTSVVNGRNYDRLQSYLADAREKGAEVIEVNPGGEDFASANGHKMPLHIVRNPTDDMKVMQEEIFGPVLPVKTYKTIDEAIDYVNEHDRPLGLYYFGQDKSEEDRVLTRTISGGVTVNDVLFHNAMEDLPFGGVGPSGMGNYHGVDGFRTFSHARAVYRQPKLDVAGLAGFKPPYGKATAKTLAKELKK
;
A
#
# COMPACT_ATOMS: atom_id res chain seq x y z
N MET A 1 -16.46 28.27 -9.19
CA MET A 1 -15.72 27.24 -8.41
C MET A 1 -16.44 26.92 -7.10
N ALA A 2 -16.62 27.83 -6.14
CA ALA A 2 -17.23 27.51 -4.84
C ALA A 2 -18.60 26.79 -4.95
N THR A 3 -19.51 27.25 -5.79
CA THR A 3 -20.83 26.63 -6.01
C THR A 3 -20.78 25.21 -6.60
N ALA A 4 -19.77 24.90 -7.43
CA ALA A 4 -19.59 23.57 -8.01
C ALA A 4 -19.11 22.57 -6.94
N ILE A 5 -18.13 22.97 -6.12
CA ILE A 5 -17.63 22.17 -4.99
C ILE A 5 -18.71 21.92 -3.94
N GLU A 6 -19.53 22.92 -3.62
CA GLU A 6 -20.66 22.75 -2.71
C GLU A 6 -21.69 21.74 -3.26
N GLY A 7 -21.96 21.78 -4.56
CA GLY A 7 -22.82 20.82 -5.25
C GLY A 7 -22.29 19.40 -5.16
N GLU A 8 -20.99 19.19 -5.44
CA GLU A 8 -20.34 17.87 -5.37
C GLU A 8 -20.24 17.35 -3.93
N THR A 9 -19.94 18.22 -2.96
CA THR A 9 -19.94 17.86 -1.53
C THR A 9 -21.33 17.38 -1.07
N ARG A 10 -22.39 18.05 -1.53
CA ARG A 10 -23.76 17.64 -1.25
C ARG A 10 -24.07 16.28 -1.86
N ARG A 11 -23.69 16.05 -3.12
CA ARG A 11 -23.87 14.76 -3.81
C ARG A 11 -23.12 13.64 -3.07
N MET A 12 -21.85 13.85 -2.72
CA MET A 12 -21.06 12.88 -1.92
C MET A 12 -21.75 12.54 -0.59
N SER A 13 -22.28 13.54 0.12
CA SER A 13 -22.99 13.34 1.38
C SER A 13 -24.30 12.56 1.20
N GLN A 14 -25.04 12.81 0.12
CA GLN A 14 -26.28 12.07 -0.21
C GLN A 14 -25.98 10.61 -0.55
N VAL A 15 -24.94 10.34 -1.35
CA VAL A 15 -24.53 8.98 -1.71
C VAL A 15 -24.05 8.22 -0.47
N LEU A 16 -23.24 8.86 0.39
CA LEU A 16 -22.82 8.24 1.65
C LEU A 16 -24.04 7.85 2.52
N ALA A 17 -25.02 8.74 2.64
CA ALA A 17 -26.23 8.44 3.40
C ALA A 17 -27.04 7.29 2.77
N ALA A 18 -27.17 7.26 1.44
CA ALA A 18 -27.85 6.18 0.72
C ALA A 18 -27.12 4.83 0.88
N GLN A 19 -25.78 4.82 0.78
CA GLN A 19 -24.97 3.62 1.02
C GLN A 19 -25.09 3.12 2.46
N LYS A 20 -25.09 4.00 3.47
CA LYS A 20 -25.31 3.62 4.87
C LYS A 20 -26.69 3.03 5.10
N ALA A 21 -27.73 3.62 4.50
CA ALA A 21 -29.09 3.08 4.57
C ALA A 21 -29.20 1.70 3.90
N SER A 22 -28.66 1.54 2.68
CA SER A 22 -28.61 0.27 1.95
C SER A 22 -27.84 -0.80 2.73
N PHE A 23 -26.69 -0.44 3.31
CA PHE A 23 -25.90 -1.32 4.15
C PHE A 23 -26.70 -1.83 5.36
N THR A 24 -27.35 -0.92 6.08
CA THR A 24 -28.13 -1.27 7.29
C THR A 24 -29.33 -2.16 6.95
N ALA A 25 -30.03 -1.89 5.84
CA ALA A 25 -31.16 -2.68 5.39
C ALA A 25 -30.77 -4.11 4.93
N ALA A 26 -29.55 -4.28 4.41
CA ALA A 26 -29.06 -5.56 3.91
C ALA A 26 -28.44 -6.47 5.00
N MET A 27 -28.27 -5.97 6.23
CA MET A 27 -27.60 -6.76 7.28
C MET A 27 -28.47 -7.92 7.81
N PRO A 28 -27.91 -9.13 7.98
CA PRO A 28 -26.54 -9.56 7.66
C PRO A 28 -26.41 -9.92 6.16
N GLU A 29 -25.48 -9.26 5.47
CA GLU A 29 -25.26 -9.52 4.06
C GLU A 29 -24.71 -10.91 3.79
N SER A 30 -25.35 -11.65 2.88
CA SER A 30 -24.99 -13.03 2.59
C SER A 30 -23.66 -13.16 1.83
N LEU A 31 -23.01 -14.32 1.96
CA LEU A 31 -21.81 -14.61 1.16
C LEU A 31 -22.11 -14.67 -0.35
N VAL A 32 -23.34 -14.99 -0.74
CA VAL A 32 -23.76 -14.99 -2.15
C VAL A 32 -23.68 -13.58 -2.74
N VAL A 33 -24.23 -12.58 -2.04
CA VAL A 33 -24.17 -11.17 -2.47
C VAL A 33 -22.72 -10.65 -2.51
N ARG A 34 -21.89 -11.02 -1.51
CA ARG A 34 -20.47 -10.63 -1.52
C ARG A 34 -19.71 -11.28 -2.68
N THR A 35 -20.01 -12.55 -2.99
CA THR A 35 -19.46 -13.26 -4.16
C THR A 35 -19.83 -12.55 -5.46
N ASP A 36 -21.10 -12.20 -5.62
CA ASP A 36 -21.59 -11.49 -6.78
C ASP A 36 -20.87 -10.15 -7.01
N ARG A 37 -20.66 -9.37 -5.94
CA ARG A 37 -19.90 -8.10 -6.02
C ARG A 37 -18.45 -8.32 -6.45
N LEU A 38 -17.79 -9.34 -5.90
CA LEU A 38 -16.42 -9.69 -6.32
C LEU A 38 -16.40 -10.13 -7.79
N ASP A 39 -17.39 -10.88 -8.26
CA ASP A 39 -17.48 -11.31 -9.65
C ASP A 39 -17.72 -10.12 -10.60
N ARG A 40 -18.57 -9.17 -10.22
CA ARG A 40 -18.80 -7.94 -11.00
C ARG A 40 -17.54 -7.06 -11.05
N ALA A 41 -16.78 -6.97 -9.96
CA ALA A 41 -15.52 -6.24 -9.96
C ALA A 41 -14.46 -6.92 -10.85
N ILE A 42 -14.40 -8.26 -10.85
CA ILE A 42 -13.53 -9.02 -11.74
C ILE A 42 -13.95 -8.81 -13.20
N ALA A 43 -15.25 -8.89 -13.50
CA ALA A 43 -15.77 -8.69 -14.85
C ALA A 43 -15.43 -7.29 -15.37
N LEU A 44 -15.68 -6.24 -14.60
CA LEU A 44 -15.32 -4.87 -14.96
C LEU A 44 -13.84 -4.74 -15.36
N LEU A 45 -12.94 -5.32 -14.59
CA LEU A 45 -11.50 -5.25 -14.88
C LEU A 45 -11.09 -6.07 -16.11
N VAL A 46 -11.68 -7.25 -16.28
CA VAL A 46 -11.32 -8.15 -17.40
C VAL A 46 -11.91 -7.66 -18.71
N ASP A 47 -13.17 -7.23 -18.70
CA ASP A 47 -13.89 -6.77 -19.89
C ASP A 47 -13.32 -5.46 -20.44
N HIS A 48 -12.73 -4.61 -19.56
CA HIS A 48 -12.18 -3.29 -19.91
C HIS A 48 -10.68 -3.17 -19.70
N ALA A 49 -9.94 -4.29 -19.65
CA ALA A 49 -8.50 -4.29 -19.42
C ALA A 49 -7.73 -3.43 -20.44
N GLU A 50 -8.12 -3.50 -21.72
CA GLU A 50 -7.51 -2.71 -22.79
C GLU A 50 -7.87 -1.22 -22.71
N ASP A 51 -9.11 -0.91 -22.34
CA ASP A 51 -9.55 0.48 -22.15
C ASP A 51 -8.75 1.14 -21.03
N PHE A 52 -8.52 0.41 -19.92
CA PHE A 52 -7.68 0.88 -18.82
C PHE A 52 -6.22 1.05 -19.24
N ALA A 53 -5.64 0.09 -19.97
CA ALA A 53 -4.28 0.18 -20.45
C ALA A 53 -4.08 1.42 -21.33
N LYS A 54 -5.03 1.70 -22.21
CA LYS A 54 -5.02 2.90 -23.06
C LYS A 54 -5.14 4.16 -22.23
N ALA A 55 -6.11 4.25 -21.32
CA ALA A 55 -6.31 5.43 -20.47
C ALA A 55 -5.09 5.76 -19.59
N VAL A 56 -4.45 4.72 -19.01
CA VAL A 56 -3.21 4.90 -18.24
C VAL A 56 -2.08 5.42 -19.13
N SER A 57 -1.95 4.91 -20.35
CA SER A 57 -0.91 5.40 -21.29
C SER A 57 -1.15 6.85 -21.69
N GLU A 58 -2.41 7.26 -21.89
CA GLU A 58 -2.78 8.66 -22.17
C GLU A 58 -2.45 9.58 -20.98
N ASP A 59 -2.73 9.16 -19.74
CA ASP A 59 -2.43 9.92 -18.53
C ASP A 59 -0.93 10.11 -18.28
N PHE A 60 -0.10 9.12 -18.62
CA PHE A 60 1.36 9.18 -18.46
C PHE A 60 2.09 9.82 -19.66
N GLY A 61 1.36 10.14 -20.74
CA GLY A 61 1.96 10.48 -22.02
C GLY A 61 2.60 9.26 -22.72
N HIS A 62 2.99 8.24 -22.01
CA HIS A 62 3.28 6.87 -22.45
C HIS A 62 3.48 5.94 -21.25
N ARG A 63 2.76 4.82 -21.22
CA ARG A 63 3.03 3.67 -20.36
C ARG A 63 2.76 2.38 -21.12
N SER A 64 3.69 1.42 -21.00
CA SER A 64 3.55 0.10 -21.66
C SER A 64 2.21 -0.55 -21.31
N ARG A 65 1.54 -1.05 -22.36
CA ARG A 65 0.31 -1.84 -22.23
C ARG A 65 0.54 -3.06 -21.33
N GLU A 66 1.60 -3.81 -21.64
CA GLU A 66 1.97 -5.03 -20.90
C GLU A 66 2.25 -4.71 -19.44
N GLN A 67 2.95 -3.62 -19.16
CA GLN A 67 3.20 -3.19 -17.79
C GLN A 67 1.89 -2.86 -17.07
N THR A 68 0.97 -2.11 -17.69
CA THR A 68 -0.33 -1.80 -17.08
C THR A 68 -1.13 -3.07 -16.79
N LEU A 69 -1.18 -4.00 -17.73
CA LEU A 69 -1.87 -5.27 -17.50
C LEU A 69 -1.25 -6.10 -16.38
N MET A 70 0.09 -6.14 -16.29
CA MET A 70 0.81 -6.92 -15.27
C MET A 70 0.82 -6.26 -13.89
N THR A 71 0.77 -4.94 -13.80
CA THR A 71 0.98 -4.23 -12.51
C THR A 71 -0.26 -3.55 -11.96
N ASP A 72 -1.30 -3.32 -12.77
CA ASP A 72 -2.58 -2.77 -12.34
C ASP A 72 -3.71 -3.80 -12.42
N ILE A 73 -3.92 -4.40 -13.60
CA ILE A 73 -5.10 -5.25 -13.85
C ILE A 73 -4.93 -6.64 -13.23
N MET A 74 -3.85 -7.34 -13.56
CA MET A 74 -3.62 -8.70 -13.09
C MET A 74 -3.57 -8.82 -11.55
N PRO A 75 -2.87 -7.95 -10.80
CA PRO A 75 -2.88 -8.01 -9.34
C PRO A 75 -4.27 -7.74 -8.76
N SER A 76 -5.03 -6.80 -9.34
CA SER A 76 -6.41 -6.51 -8.91
C SER A 76 -7.33 -7.71 -9.07
N VAL A 77 -7.29 -8.35 -10.25
CA VAL A 77 -8.06 -9.56 -10.54
C VAL A 77 -7.63 -10.72 -9.63
N SER A 78 -6.32 -10.85 -9.37
CA SER A 78 -5.76 -11.88 -8.48
C SER A 78 -6.27 -11.71 -7.05
N ALA A 79 -6.19 -10.50 -6.50
CA ALA A 79 -6.67 -10.18 -5.16
C ALA A 79 -8.17 -10.45 -4.99
N LEU A 80 -8.99 -10.03 -5.97
CA LEU A 80 -10.43 -10.28 -5.97
C LEU A 80 -10.76 -11.78 -6.02
N LYS A 81 -10.07 -12.54 -6.88
CA LYS A 81 -10.22 -14.02 -6.97
C LYS A 81 -9.78 -14.71 -5.68
N HIS A 82 -8.67 -14.26 -5.09
CA HIS A 82 -8.18 -14.78 -3.82
C HIS A 82 -9.21 -14.54 -2.71
N ALA A 83 -9.73 -13.32 -2.58
CA ALA A 83 -10.76 -12.98 -1.61
C ALA A 83 -12.03 -13.80 -1.82
N LYS A 84 -12.52 -13.93 -3.06
CA LYS A 84 -13.67 -14.78 -3.41
C LYS A 84 -13.50 -16.22 -2.94
N LYS A 85 -12.32 -16.80 -3.16
CA LYS A 85 -12.00 -18.18 -2.77
C LYS A 85 -11.99 -18.39 -1.26
N HIS A 86 -11.52 -17.39 -0.51
CA HIS A 86 -11.19 -17.55 0.91
C HIS A 86 -12.17 -16.87 1.88
N MET A 87 -12.99 -15.90 1.46
CA MET A 87 -13.87 -15.11 2.33
C MET A 87 -14.83 -15.96 3.18
N ALA A 88 -15.30 -17.09 2.67
CA ALA A 88 -16.19 -17.97 3.43
C ALA A 88 -15.50 -18.56 4.67
N SER A 89 -14.19 -18.79 4.61
CA SER A 89 -13.40 -19.23 5.76
C SER A 89 -13.11 -18.07 6.71
N TRP A 90 -12.79 -16.89 6.18
CA TRP A 90 -12.50 -15.69 6.96
C TRP A 90 -13.71 -15.20 7.77
N ALA A 91 -14.91 -15.31 7.18
CA ALA A 91 -16.16 -14.86 7.79
C ALA A 91 -16.69 -15.77 8.91
N LYS A 92 -16.14 -16.98 9.08
CA LYS A 92 -16.61 -17.93 10.11
C LYS A 92 -16.42 -17.45 11.55
N GLY A 93 -15.63 -16.42 11.78
CA GLY A 93 -15.25 -15.99 13.11
C GLY A 93 -14.23 -16.94 13.78
N GLU A 94 -13.77 -16.56 14.94
CA GLU A 94 -12.72 -17.27 15.66
C GLU A 94 -13.20 -17.69 17.05
N LYS A 95 -13.18 -18.99 17.35
CA LYS A 95 -13.43 -19.48 18.70
C LYS A 95 -12.28 -19.07 19.61
N ARG A 96 -12.62 -18.58 20.81
CA ARG A 96 -11.67 -18.23 21.86
C ARG A 96 -11.91 -19.12 23.10
N ARG A 97 -10.88 -19.28 23.91
CA ARG A 97 -11.00 -20.03 25.16
C ARG A 97 -11.53 -19.12 26.26
N PRO A 98 -12.70 -19.43 26.89
CA PRO A 98 -13.11 -18.74 28.11
C PRO A 98 -12.08 -18.96 29.23
N THR A 99 -11.96 -17.96 30.12
CA THR A 99 -11.11 -18.08 31.32
C THR A 99 -11.52 -19.30 32.16
N PHE A 100 -10.54 -20.08 32.63
CA PHE A 100 -10.79 -21.20 33.52
C PHE A 100 -11.44 -20.72 34.83
N PRO A 101 -12.46 -21.41 35.36
CA PRO A 101 -13.05 -22.68 34.89
C PRO A 101 -14.28 -22.52 34.00
N LEU A 102 -14.58 -21.30 33.49
CA LEU A 102 -15.84 -20.97 32.80
C LEU A 102 -16.13 -21.87 31.59
N GLY A 103 -15.09 -22.23 30.82
CA GLY A 103 -15.21 -23.13 29.68
C GLY A 103 -15.72 -24.54 30.07
N LEU A 104 -15.26 -25.09 31.21
CA LEU A 104 -15.74 -26.37 31.75
C LEU A 104 -17.20 -26.31 32.17
N LEU A 105 -17.69 -25.14 32.56
CA LEU A 105 -19.06 -24.89 32.97
C LEU A 105 -19.98 -24.56 31.79
N GLY A 106 -19.48 -24.61 30.53
CA GLY A 106 -20.28 -24.45 29.35
C GLY A 106 -20.27 -23.02 28.76
N ALA A 107 -19.41 -22.11 29.27
CA ALA A 107 -19.23 -20.80 28.66
C ALA A 107 -18.62 -20.93 27.25
N LYS A 108 -19.00 -20.03 26.36
CA LYS A 108 -18.42 -19.93 24.99
C LYS A 108 -17.94 -18.51 24.74
N ALA A 109 -16.81 -18.40 24.09
CA ALA A 109 -16.27 -17.11 23.63
C ALA A 109 -15.87 -17.23 22.16
N GLU A 110 -16.17 -16.20 21.39
CA GLU A 110 -15.82 -16.12 19.97
C GLU A 110 -15.59 -14.66 19.55
N VAL A 111 -14.84 -14.47 18.49
CA VAL A 111 -14.76 -13.22 17.75
C VAL A 111 -15.60 -13.37 16.48
N GLN A 112 -16.55 -12.48 16.28
CA GLN A 112 -17.33 -12.39 15.05
C GLN A 112 -16.82 -11.21 14.23
N PHE A 113 -16.56 -11.43 12.94
CA PHE A 113 -16.19 -10.36 12.00
C PHE A 113 -17.45 -9.78 11.36
N GLN A 114 -17.66 -8.49 11.55
CA GLN A 114 -18.77 -7.74 10.98
C GLN A 114 -18.24 -6.70 9.99
N PRO A 115 -18.90 -6.47 8.84
CA PRO A 115 -18.56 -5.34 7.98
C PRO A 115 -18.65 -4.04 8.76
N LYS A 116 -17.79 -3.08 8.46
CA LYS A 116 -17.78 -1.76 9.11
C LYS A 116 -18.91 -0.87 8.60
N GLY A 117 -19.20 -0.90 7.28
CA GLY A 117 -20.19 -0.05 6.65
C GLY A 117 -19.77 0.48 5.29
N VAL A 118 -19.56 1.79 5.17
CA VAL A 118 -19.11 2.45 3.96
C VAL A 118 -17.64 2.83 4.09
N VAL A 119 -16.81 2.36 3.15
CA VAL A 119 -15.38 2.64 3.10
C VAL A 119 -15.09 3.70 2.04
N GLY A 120 -14.42 4.79 2.45
CA GLY A 120 -13.85 5.75 1.52
C GLY A 120 -12.49 5.26 1.01
N VAL A 121 -12.29 5.26 -0.31
CA VAL A 121 -11.05 4.85 -0.97
C VAL A 121 -10.47 6.05 -1.71
N VAL A 122 -9.31 6.55 -1.28
CA VAL A 122 -8.57 7.62 -1.96
C VAL A 122 -7.31 7.03 -2.55
N ALA A 123 -7.25 6.99 -3.89
CA ALA A 123 -6.22 6.29 -4.64
C ALA A 123 -5.23 7.25 -5.31
N PRO A 124 -3.95 6.86 -5.44
CA PRO A 124 -2.90 7.64 -6.11
C PRO A 124 -2.93 7.42 -7.63
N TRP A 125 -1.98 8.08 -8.29
CA TRP A 125 -1.85 8.09 -9.75
C TRP A 125 -0.91 7.03 -10.33
N ASN A 126 0.01 6.47 -9.52
CA ASN A 126 1.10 5.62 -10.05
C ASN A 126 0.66 4.22 -10.48
N PHE A 127 -0.35 3.66 -9.82
CA PHE A 127 -1.09 2.45 -10.22
C PHE A 127 -2.59 2.72 -10.03
N PRO A 128 -3.18 3.55 -10.91
CA PRO A 128 -4.48 4.16 -10.64
C PRO A 128 -5.64 3.16 -10.60
N VAL A 129 -5.51 2.01 -11.26
CA VAL A 129 -6.50 0.93 -11.21
C VAL A 129 -6.19 -0.01 -10.04
N GLY A 130 -4.92 -0.41 -9.89
CA GLY A 130 -4.47 -1.34 -8.86
C GLY A 130 -4.76 -0.83 -7.45
N MET A 131 -4.46 0.44 -7.17
CA MET A 131 -4.64 1.02 -5.84
C MET A 131 -6.11 1.28 -5.48
N VAL A 132 -7.05 1.12 -6.41
CA VAL A 132 -8.49 1.06 -6.15
C VAL A 132 -8.93 -0.39 -5.90
N PHE A 133 -8.61 -1.30 -6.83
CA PHE A 133 -9.25 -2.62 -6.85
C PHE A 133 -8.55 -3.68 -6.00
N VAL A 134 -7.26 -3.53 -5.67
CA VAL A 134 -6.59 -4.45 -4.73
C VAL A 134 -7.19 -4.33 -3.32
N PRO A 135 -7.30 -3.14 -2.69
CA PRO A 135 -7.98 -3.03 -1.39
C PRO A 135 -9.48 -3.34 -1.48
N MET A 136 -10.11 -3.14 -2.65
CA MET A 136 -11.52 -3.46 -2.87
C MET A 136 -11.80 -4.96 -2.63
N ALA A 137 -10.84 -5.85 -2.84
CA ALA A 137 -10.96 -7.27 -2.55
C ALA A 137 -11.32 -7.53 -1.07
N GLY A 138 -10.61 -6.91 -0.14
CA GLY A 138 -10.90 -6.99 1.29
C GLY A 138 -12.20 -6.27 1.69
N ILE A 139 -12.47 -5.10 1.08
CA ILE A 139 -13.65 -4.27 1.34
C ILE A 139 -14.95 -5.05 0.99
N LEU A 140 -15.00 -5.61 -0.23
CA LEU A 140 -16.18 -6.35 -0.71
C LEU A 140 -16.32 -7.71 -0.01
N ALA A 141 -15.21 -8.42 0.23
CA ALA A 141 -15.24 -9.71 0.95
C ALA A 141 -15.76 -9.54 2.39
N ALA A 142 -15.43 -8.45 3.06
CA ALA A 142 -15.97 -8.13 4.38
C ALA A 142 -17.46 -7.75 4.34
N GLY A 143 -18.00 -7.35 3.18
CA GLY A 143 -19.40 -6.98 2.98
C GLY A 143 -19.68 -5.48 3.12
N ASN A 144 -18.66 -4.65 2.90
CA ASN A 144 -18.80 -3.18 2.92
C ASN A 144 -19.33 -2.62 1.60
N ARG A 145 -19.71 -1.35 1.63
CA ARG A 145 -19.92 -0.46 0.49
C ARG A 145 -18.66 0.37 0.26
N ALA A 146 -18.53 1.00 -0.90
CA ALA A 146 -17.37 1.81 -1.21
C ALA A 146 -17.70 3.11 -1.92
N MET A 147 -17.04 4.19 -1.53
CA MET A 147 -16.93 5.41 -2.32
C MET A 147 -15.48 5.63 -2.70
N ILE A 148 -15.23 5.97 -3.96
CA ILE A 148 -13.88 6.02 -4.55
C ILE A 148 -13.59 7.44 -5.01
N LYS A 149 -12.43 7.98 -4.61
CA LYS A 149 -11.86 9.22 -5.13
C LYS A 149 -10.51 8.86 -5.80
N PRO A 150 -10.49 8.61 -7.11
CA PRO A 150 -9.25 8.39 -7.85
C PRO A 150 -8.44 9.70 -7.95
N SER A 151 -7.19 9.59 -8.40
CA SER A 151 -6.29 10.72 -8.50
C SER A 151 -6.69 11.69 -9.62
N GLU A 152 -6.51 12.97 -9.36
CA GLU A 152 -6.64 14.05 -10.35
C GLU A 152 -5.52 14.06 -11.40
N PHE A 153 -4.40 13.37 -11.14
CA PHE A 153 -3.29 13.28 -12.10
C PHE A 153 -3.51 12.21 -13.19
N THR A 154 -4.53 11.38 -13.04
CA THR A 154 -4.91 10.34 -14.00
C THR A 154 -6.37 10.54 -14.43
N GLU A 155 -6.61 11.61 -15.16
CA GLU A 155 -7.96 12.07 -15.52
C GLU A 155 -8.67 11.09 -16.45
N HIS A 156 -7.96 10.49 -17.43
CA HIS A 156 -8.54 9.51 -18.35
C HIS A 156 -8.99 8.24 -17.62
N VAL A 157 -8.15 7.71 -16.71
CA VAL A 157 -8.51 6.56 -15.88
C VAL A 157 -9.66 6.89 -14.95
N SER A 158 -9.63 8.07 -14.32
CA SER A 158 -10.68 8.52 -13.40
C SER A 158 -12.04 8.67 -14.10
N ALA A 159 -12.06 9.27 -15.29
CA ALA A 159 -13.25 9.39 -16.12
C ALA A 159 -13.76 8.02 -16.60
N LEU A 160 -12.84 7.12 -16.99
CA LEU A 160 -13.19 5.76 -17.38
C LEU A 160 -13.83 4.99 -16.21
N MET A 161 -13.26 5.04 -15.01
CA MET A 161 -13.86 4.43 -13.82
C MET A 161 -15.25 4.99 -13.51
N ALA A 162 -15.41 6.32 -13.53
CA ALA A 162 -16.69 6.97 -13.28
C ALA A 162 -17.78 6.58 -14.29
N ARG A 163 -17.39 6.28 -15.54
CA ARG A 163 -18.29 5.80 -16.60
C ARG A 163 -18.64 4.33 -16.44
N LEU A 164 -17.66 3.48 -16.11
CA LEU A 164 -17.84 2.03 -16.11
C LEU A 164 -18.47 1.47 -14.82
N VAL A 165 -18.12 2.04 -13.66
CA VAL A 165 -18.62 1.51 -12.37
C VAL A 165 -20.14 1.43 -12.31
N PRO A 166 -20.93 2.42 -12.80
CA PRO A 166 -22.39 2.33 -12.81
C PRO A 166 -22.97 1.21 -13.67
N ASP A 167 -22.23 0.68 -14.64
CA ASP A 167 -22.68 -0.46 -15.47
C ASP A 167 -22.61 -1.79 -14.69
N TYR A 168 -21.80 -1.84 -13.63
CA TYR A 168 -21.56 -3.05 -12.82
C TYR A 168 -22.13 -2.94 -11.41
N PHE A 169 -22.27 -1.74 -10.85
CA PHE A 169 -22.65 -1.52 -9.47
C PHE A 169 -23.71 -0.43 -9.34
N ASP A 170 -24.74 -0.69 -8.53
CA ASP A 170 -25.63 0.38 -8.08
C ASP A 170 -24.84 1.39 -7.23
N GLU A 171 -25.20 2.68 -7.31
CA GLU A 171 -24.53 3.75 -6.54
C GLU A 171 -24.61 3.51 -5.03
N SER A 172 -25.61 2.77 -4.56
CA SER A 172 -25.74 2.33 -3.17
C SER A 172 -24.75 1.23 -2.75
N GLU A 173 -23.99 0.66 -3.70
CA GLU A 173 -22.94 -0.34 -3.46
C GLU A 173 -21.54 0.23 -3.66
N MET A 174 -21.33 0.92 -4.79
CA MET A 174 -20.06 1.50 -5.17
C MET A 174 -20.27 2.77 -6.00
N ALA A 175 -19.55 3.84 -5.66
CA ALA A 175 -19.64 5.12 -6.36
C ALA A 175 -18.27 5.73 -6.56
N VAL A 176 -18.08 6.44 -7.70
CA VAL A 176 -16.83 7.13 -8.05
C VAL A 176 -17.06 8.63 -8.10
N PHE A 177 -16.16 9.39 -7.49
CA PHE A 177 -16.16 10.85 -7.44
C PHE A 177 -14.85 11.36 -8.02
N THR A 178 -14.91 11.98 -9.18
CA THR A 178 -13.77 12.62 -9.84
C THR A 178 -13.64 14.07 -9.42
N GLY A 179 -12.51 14.68 -9.69
CA GLY A 179 -12.25 16.09 -9.42
C GLY A 179 -10.87 16.33 -8.81
N ASP A 180 -10.58 17.59 -8.59
CA ASP A 180 -9.29 18.10 -8.13
C ASP A 180 -9.04 17.87 -6.60
N ALA A 181 -7.99 18.50 -6.09
CA ALA A 181 -7.63 18.42 -4.68
C ALA A 181 -8.72 18.93 -3.75
N ASP A 182 -9.53 19.92 -4.16
CA ASP A 182 -10.61 20.46 -3.32
C ASP A 182 -11.73 19.44 -3.12
N VAL A 183 -12.05 18.65 -4.18
CA VAL A 183 -12.96 17.51 -4.07
C VAL A 183 -12.37 16.44 -3.14
N GLY A 184 -11.07 16.17 -3.23
CA GLY A 184 -10.36 15.26 -2.33
C GLY A 184 -10.44 15.70 -0.86
N ILE A 185 -10.28 17.00 -0.60
CA ILE A 185 -10.42 17.59 0.74
C ILE A 185 -11.85 17.43 1.25
N ALA A 186 -12.85 17.72 0.41
CA ALA A 186 -14.26 17.54 0.80
C ALA A 186 -14.59 16.08 1.05
N PHE A 187 -14.11 15.16 0.22
CA PHE A 187 -14.27 13.72 0.38
C PHE A 187 -13.68 13.22 1.71
N SER A 188 -12.48 13.68 2.08
CA SER A 188 -11.81 13.26 3.30
C SER A 188 -12.54 13.66 4.59
N LYS A 189 -13.40 14.64 4.53
CA LYS A 189 -14.22 15.14 5.67
C LYS A 189 -15.53 14.38 5.85
N LEU A 190 -15.86 13.44 4.97
CA LEU A 190 -17.10 12.66 5.09
C LEU A 190 -17.00 11.66 6.26
N ALA A 191 -18.13 11.43 6.92
CA ALA A 191 -18.23 10.51 8.05
C ALA A 191 -18.31 9.05 7.60
N PHE A 192 -17.27 8.54 6.94
CA PHE A 192 -17.14 7.14 6.57
C PHE A 192 -17.08 6.23 7.80
N ASP A 193 -17.26 4.94 7.61
CA ASP A 193 -17.05 3.94 8.66
C ASP A 193 -15.60 3.40 8.67
N HIS A 194 -14.86 3.64 7.60
CA HIS A 194 -13.42 3.49 7.46
C HIS A 194 -12.93 4.27 6.24
N MET A 195 -11.68 4.68 6.22
CA MET A 195 -11.05 5.27 5.04
C MET A 195 -9.70 4.61 4.78
N ILE A 196 -9.44 4.25 3.51
CA ILE A 196 -8.11 3.91 3.03
C ILE A 196 -7.59 5.03 2.13
N PHE A 197 -6.38 5.46 2.38
CA PHE A 197 -5.66 6.45 1.60
C PHE A 197 -4.31 5.88 1.18
N THR A 198 -3.99 5.97 -0.10
CA THR A 198 -2.65 5.68 -0.63
C THR A 198 -2.10 6.93 -1.29
N GLY A 199 -0.89 7.36 -0.88
CA GLY A 199 -0.27 8.56 -1.42
C GLY A 199 0.87 9.11 -0.57
N ALA A 200 1.21 10.40 -0.79
CA ALA A 200 2.32 11.04 -0.09
C ALA A 200 2.05 11.18 1.42
N THR A 201 3.10 10.98 2.24
CA THR A 201 3.04 11.08 3.71
C THR A 201 2.50 12.44 4.19
N SER A 202 2.84 13.53 3.51
CA SER A 202 2.32 14.86 3.83
C SER A 202 0.80 14.95 3.67
N VAL A 203 0.23 14.35 2.63
CA VAL A 203 -1.21 14.28 2.39
C VAL A 203 -1.89 13.33 3.38
N GLY A 204 -1.28 12.17 3.68
CA GLY A 204 -1.78 11.22 4.67
C GLY A 204 -2.01 11.86 6.04
N ARG A 205 -1.14 12.80 6.45
CA ARG A 205 -1.34 13.60 7.68
C ARG A 205 -2.59 14.47 7.63
N HIS A 206 -2.94 15.03 6.46
CA HIS A 206 -4.18 15.80 6.28
C HIS A 206 -5.41 14.90 6.31
N ILE A 207 -5.35 13.75 5.65
CA ILE A 207 -6.41 12.73 5.70
C ILE A 207 -6.70 12.30 7.15
N MET A 208 -5.66 11.97 7.90
CA MET A 208 -5.80 11.57 9.31
C MET A 208 -6.42 12.65 10.18
N ARG A 209 -6.04 13.94 9.98
CA ARG A 209 -6.67 15.06 10.69
C ARG A 209 -8.15 15.22 10.34
N ALA A 210 -8.50 15.16 9.05
CA ALA A 210 -9.89 15.27 8.61
C ALA A 210 -10.75 14.10 9.14
N ALA A 211 -10.21 12.88 9.13
CA ALA A 211 -10.89 11.69 9.65
C ALA A 211 -11.16 11.77 11.16
N ALA A 212 -10.28 12.45 11.92
CA ALA A 212 -10.42 12.58 13.37
C ALA A 212 -11.68 13.33 13.79
N ASP A 213 -12.14 14.30 13.01
CA ASP A 213 -13.36 15.10 13.32
C ASP A 213 -14.61 14.22 13.39
N ASN A 214 -14.65 13.11 12.65
CA ASN A 214 -15.76 12.16 12.62
C ASN A 214 -15.40 10.78 13.22
N LEU A 215 -14.23 10.65 13.89
CA LEU A 215 -13.73 9.40 14.45
C LEU A 215 -13.65 8.27 13.41
N VAL A 216 -13.35 8.60 12.15
CA VAL A 216 -13.19 7.63 11.07
C VAL A 216 -11.86 6.91 11.22
N PRO A 217 -11.84 5.58 11.40
CA PRO A 217 -10.60 4.81 11.37
C PRO A 217 -9.95 4.88 9.99
N VAL A 218 -8.62 5.00 9.94
CA VAL A 218 -7.88 5.10 8.68
C VAL A 218 -6.88 3.96 8.50
N THR A 219 -6.74 3.52 7.24
CA THR A 219 -5.58 2.77 6.75
C THR A 219 -4.81 3.71 5.84
N LEU A 220 -3.54 3.94 6.13
CA LEU A 220 -2.67 4.84 5.38
C LEU A 220 -1.54 4.05 4.74
N GLU A 221 -1.49 4.06 3.42
CA GLU A 221 -0.41 3.50 2.62
C GLU A 221 0.40 4.64 2.07
N LEU A 222 1.55 4.87 2.66
CA LEU A 222 2.36 6.04 2.40
C LEU A 222 3.68 5.62 1.73
N GLY A 223 4.46 6.60 1.34
CA GLY A 223 5.76 6.35 0.73
C GLY A 223 6.87 6.13 1.76
N GLY A 224 8.08 6.39 1.32
CA GLY A 224 9.28 6.32 2.13
C GLY A 224 10.48 5.96 1.27
N LYS A 225 11.68 6.06 1.87
CA LYS A 225 12.92 5.73 1.19
C LYS A 225 13.28 4.27 1.45
N SER A 226 12.87 3.37 0.54
CA SER A 226 13.11 1.92 0.65
C SER A 226 14.60 1.59 0.49
N PRO A 227 15.34 1.22 1.56
CA PRO A 227 16.74 0.87 1.51
C PRO A 227 16.95 -0.50 0.87
N THR A 228 18.03 -0.64 0.12
CA THR A 228 18.50 -1.93 -0.41
C THR A 228 19.90 -2.23 0.11
N PHE A 229 20.01 -3.16 1.05
CA PHE A 229 21.27 -3.64 1.59
C PHE A 229 21.90 -4.62 0.61
N ILE A 230 23.10 -4.33 0.14
CA ILE A 230 23.90 -5.22 -0.69
C ILE A 230 25.03 -5.80 0.19
N GLY A 231 24.76 -6.97 0.79
CA GLY A 231 25.75 -7.68 1.61
C GLY A 231 26.96 -8.13 0.80
N ARG A 232 28.11 -8.31 1.47
CA ARG A 232 29.37 -8.70 0.80
C ARG A 232 29.27 -10.02 0.06
N SER A 233 28.40 -10.92 0.50
CA SER A 233 28.13 -12.23 -0.10
C SER A 233 27.14 -12.21 -1.25
N ALA A 234 26.61 -11.04 -1.63
CA ALA A 234 25.61 -10.90 -2.68
C ALA A 234 26.16 -11.29 -4.06
N ASN A 235 25.34 -11.99 -4.83
CA ASN A 235 25.59 -12.20 -6.25
C ASN A 235 25.31 -10.89 -7.02
N LYS A 236 26.37 -10.23 -7.48
CA LYS A 236 26.28 -8.91 -8.09
C LYS A 236 25.47 -8.88 -9.39
N ASP A 237 25.57 -9.93 -10.23
CA ASP A 237 24.79 -9.98 -11.47
C ASP A 237 23.29 -10.08 -11.18
N LEU A 238 22.92 -10.83 -10.14
CA LEU A 238 21.55 -10.92 -9.67
C LEU A 238 21.07 -9.59 -9.09
N VAL A 239 21.91 -8.92 -8.29
CA VAL A 239 21.63 -7.58 -7.76
C VAL A 239 21.34 -6.62 -8.91
N GLY A 240 22.23 -6.58 -9.91
CA GLY A 240 22.07 -5.67 -11.06
C GLY A 240 20.75 -5.86 -11.80
N GLN A 241 20.40 -7.10 -12.11
CA GLN A 241 19.15 -7.43 -12.83
C GLN A 241 17.91 -7.03 -12.02
N ARG A 242 17.86 -7.38 -10.74
CA ARG A 242 16.66 -7.19 -9.89
C ARG A 242 16.48 -5.75 -9.44
N VAL A 243 17.57 -5.08 -9.06
CA VAL A 243 17.53 -3.65 -8.70
C VAL A 243 17.16 -2.81 -9.93
N ALA A 244 17.76 -3.09 -11.10
CA ALA A 244 17.39 -2.39 -12.33
C ALA A 244 15.91 -2.58 -12.69
N LEU A 245 15.39 -3.82 -12.60
CA LEU A 245 13.96 -4.09 -12.82
C LEU A 245 13.10 -3.27 -11.85
N GLY A 246 13.35 -3.34 -10.55
CA GLY A 246 12.54 -2.65 -9.53
C GLY A 246 12.64 -1.13 -9.62
N LYS A 247 13.76 -0.59 -10.12
CA LYS A 247 13.98 0.86 -10.26
C LYS A 247 13.47 1.43 -11.60
N MET A 248 13.44 0.62 -12.66
CA MET A 248 13.01 1.08 -13.98
C MET A 248 11.56 0.74 -14.32
N MET A 249 10.98 -0.26 -13.67
CA MET A 249 9.55 -0.54 -13.75
C MET A 249 8.77 0.73 -13.38
N ASN A 250 7.79 1.11 -14.20
CA ASN A 250 7.02 2.35 -14.05
C ASN A 250 7.91 3.60 -13.88
N ALA A 251 9.09 3.59 -14.49
CA ALA A 251 10.13 4.64 -14.33
C ALA A 251 10.45 4.92 -12.84
N GLY A 252 10.42 3.90 -11.97
CA GLY A 252 10.68 4.04 -10.53
C GLY A 252 9.59 4.74 -9.73
N GLN A 253 8.42 4.98 -10.32
CA GLN A 253 7.27 5.64 -9.69
C GLN A 253 6.45 4.63 -8.88
N ILE A 254 7.11 3.97 -7.92
CA ILE A 254 6.56 2.89 -7.08
C ILE A 254 6.95 3.18 -5.63
N CYS A 255 5.99 3.13 -4.71
CA CYS A 255 6.22 3.31 -3.28
C CYS A 255 7.23 2.30 -2.67
N LEU A 256 7.42 1.17 -3.35
CA LEU A 256 8.36 0.10 -3.02
C LEU A 256 9.62 0.10 -3.91
N ALA A 257 9.79 1.02 -4.85
CA ALA A 257 11.02 1.03 -5.66
C ALA A 257 12.26 1.12 -4.76
N PRO A 258 13.36 0.39 -5.05
CA PRO A 258 14.63 0.64 -4.42
C PRO A 258 14.94 2.14 -4.45
N ASP A 259 14.91 2.81 -3.30
CA ASP A 259 15.08 4.25 -3.27
C ASP A 259 16.57 4.63 -3.23
N TYR A 260 17.36 3.88 -2.46
CA TYR A 260 18.82 3.97 -2.43
C TYR A 260 19.46 2.60 -2.13
N LEU A 261 20.72 2.44 -2.53
CA LEU A 261 21.52 1.27 -2.23
C LEU A 261 22.50 1.55 -1.09
N LEU A 262 22.68 0.58 -0.19
CA LEU A 262 23.73 0.53 0.81
C LEU A 262 24.71 -0.57 0.38
N VAL A 263 25.95 -0.21 0.05
CA VAL A 263 26.93 -1.09 -0.57
C VAL A 263 28.25 -1.02 0.19
N ALA A 264 28.94 -2.15 0.38
CA ALA A 264 30.28 -2.14 0.96
C ALA A 264 31.26 -1.32 0.09
N GLU A 265 32.07 -0.44 0.71
CA GLU A 265 32.96 0.52 0.02
C GLU A 265 33.79 -0.13 -1.10
N ASP A 266 34.34 -1.32 -0.83
CA ASP A 266 35.21 -2.07 -1.78
C ASP A 266 34.41 -2.75 -2.92
N GLN A 267 33.09 -2.72 -2.88
CA GLN A 267 32.22 -3.35 -3.88
C GLN A 267 31.38 -2.35 -4.69
N GLU A 268 31.44 -1.07 -4.35
CA GLU A 268 30.61 0.00 -4.96
C GLU A 268 30.66 -0.01 -6.50
N GLY A 269 31.85 0.06 -7.07
CA GLY A 269 32.02 0.08 -8.53
C GLY A 269 31.42 -1.14 -9.22
N ALA A 270 31.64 -2.33 -8.66
CA ALA A 270 31.12 -3.58 -9.23
C ALA A 270 29.58 -3.65 -9.16
N VAL A 271 28.94 -3.08 -8.12
CA VAL A 271 27.49 -3.02 -8.01
C VAL A 271 26.93 -1.99 -9.01
N ILE A 272 27.52 -0.80 -9.12
CA ILE A 272 27.11 0.22 -10.11
C ILE A 272 27.20 -0.34 -11.53
N ASP A 273 28.32 -0.99 -11.88
CA ASP A 273 28.50 -1.63 -13.20
C ASP A 273 27.43 -2.70 -13.45
N SER A 274 27.09 -3.47 -12.43
CA SER A 274 26.08 -4.52 -12.54
C SER A 274 24.68 -3.95 -12.75
N VAL A 275 24.29 -2.91 -11.99
CA VAL A 275 23.00 -2.22 -12.17
C VAL A 275 22.92 -1.57 -13.56
N THR A 276 24.02 -0.95 -14.02
CA THR A 276 24.12 -0.36 -15.37
C THR A 276 23.91 -1.41 -16.46
N ARG A 277 24.59 -2.57 -16.35
CA ARG A 277 24.39 -3.70 -17.30
C ARG A 277 22.97 -4.24 -17.23
N GLY A 278 22.39 -4.37 -16.03
CA GLY A 278 21.04 -4.83 -15.83
C GLY A 278 20.01 -3.89 -16.49
N ALA A 279 20.17 -2.59 -16.32
CA ALA A 279 19.34 -1.57 -16.95
C ALA A 279 19.44 -1.59 -18.48
N ALA A 280 20.67 -1.68 -19.02
CA ALA A 280 20.92 -1.76 -20.46
C ALA A 280 20.34 -3.04 -21.10
N ALA A 281 20.36 -4.16 -20.36
CA ALA A 281 19.78 -5.42 -20.84
C ALA A 281 18.23 -5.39 -20.87
N LEU A 282 17.61 -4.72 -19.90
CA LEU A 282 16.14 -4.56 -19.86
C LEU A 282 15.64 -3.58 -20.92
N TYR A 283 16.34 -2.46 -21.09
CA TYR A 283 15.94 -1.37 -21.98
C TYR A 283 17.15 -0.89 -22.80
N PRO A 284 17.46 -1.56 -23.93
CA PRO A 284 18.55 -1.17 -24.82
C PRO A 284 18.36 0.23 -25.45
N THR A 285 17.12 0.68 -25.57
CA THR A 285 16.70 2.03 -25.93
C THR A 285 15.61 2.48 -24.96
N LEU A 286 15.36 3.77 -24.85
CA LEU A 286 14.40 4.35 -23.91
C LEU A 286 13.36 5.24 -24.60
N LEU A 287 13.78 6.22 -25.41
CA LEU A 287 12.86 7.19 -26.03
C LEU A 287 11.86 6.53 -26.98
N ALA A 288 12.35 5.72 -27.89
CA ALA A 288 11.52 5.00 -28.88
C ALA A 288 11.05 3.62 -28.38
N ASN A 289 11.26 3.29 -27.11
CA ASN A 289 10.92 1.99 -26.55
C ASN A 289 9.53 2.00 -25.94
N ASP A 290 8.61 1.22 -26.49
CA ASP A 290 7.22 1.13 -26.02
C ASP A 290 7.07 0.42 -24.68
N ASP A 291 8.09 -0.34 -24.24
CA ASP A 291 8.10 -0.98 -22.92
C ASP A 291 8.50 -0.03 -21.78
N TYR A 292 9.13 1.12 -22.11
CA TYR A 292 9.62 2.05 -21.09
C TYR A 292 8.65 3.19 -20.81
N THR A 293 8.23 3.30 -19.56
CA THR A 293 7.21 4.26 -19.10
C THR A 293 7.80 5.66 -18.90
N SER A 294 6.99 6.68 -19.18
CA SER A 294 7.30 8.09 -18.90
C SER A 294 7.13 8.44 -17.42
N VAL A 295 7.81 9.48 -16.94
CA VAL A 295 7.43 10.20 -15.73
C VAL A 295 6.06 10.83 -15.97
N VAL A 296 5.15 10.72 -15.02
CA VAL A 296 3.71 10.99 -15.20
C VAL A 296 3.37 12.37 -15.75
N ASN A 297 4.12 13.41 -15.37
CA ASN A 297 3.90 14.78 -15.83
C ASN A 297 5.14 15.67 -15.67
N GLY A 298 5.09 16.88 -16.26
CA GLY A 298 6.19 17.84 -16.22
C GLY A 298 6.61 18.24 -14.81
N ARG A 299 5.66 18.44 -13.88
CA ARG A 299 5.97 18.79 -12.49
C ARG A 299 6.85 17.73 -11.80
N ASN A 300 6.54 16.44 -12.00
CA ASN A 300 7.35 15.35 -11.43
C ASN A 300 8.69 15.21 -12.17
N TYR A 301 8.72 15.42 -13.47
CA TYR A 301 9.96 15.45 -14.24
C TYR A 301 10.89 16.56 -13.74
N ASP A 302 10.40 17.80 -13.61
CA ASP A 302 11.17 18.95 -13.13
C ASP A 302 11.68 18.74 -11.68
N ARG A 303 10.87 18.11 -10.84
CA ARG A 303 11.28 17.72 -9.48
C ARG A 303 12.49 16.80 -9.52
N LEU A 304 12.47 15.76 -10.34
CA LEU A 304 13.59 14.82 -10.50
C LEU A 304 14.84 15.49 -11.07
N GLN A 305 14.68 16.37 -12.08
CA GLN A 305 15.79 17.17 -12.59
C GLN A 305 16.39 18.09 -11.52
N SER A 306 15.56 18.67 -10.65
CA SER A 306 16.03 19.49 -9.54
C SER A 306 16.85 18.68 -8.52
N TYR A 307 16.52 17.41 -8.32
CA TYR A 307 17.29 16.52 -7.43
C TYR A 307 18.66 16.20 -8.00
N LEU A 308 18.74 15.95 -9.31
CA LEU A 308 20.02 15.72 -10.00
C LEU A 308 20.90 16.98 -10.02
N ALA A 309 20.30 18.16 -10.19
CA ALA A 309 21.01 19.43 -10.15
C ALA A 309 21.60 19.69 -8.76
N ASP A 310 20.79 19.50 -7.70
CA ASP A 310 21.24 19.61 -6.30
C ASP A 310 22.39 18.63 -5.98
N ALA A 311 22.28 17.39 -6.45
CA ALA A 311 23.33 16.40 -6.23
C ALA A 311 24.65 16.78 -6.91
N ARG A 312 24.59 17.26 -8.17
CA ARG A 312 25.78 17.74 -8.90
C ARG A 312 26.41 18.98 -8.25
N GLU A 313 25.60 19.96 -7.84
CA GLU A 313 26.04 21.16 -7.16
C GLU A 313 26.76 20.83 -5.85
N LYS A 314 26.31 19.82 -5.13
CA LYS A 314 26.90 19.35 -3.88
C LYS A 314 28.05 18.35 -4.07
N GLY A 315 28.48 18.12 -5.32
CA GLY A 315 29.69 17.36 -5.66
C GLY A 315 29.48 15.85 -5.83
N ALA A 316 28.25 15.36 -5.92
CA ALA A 316 28.03 13.94 -6.26
C ALA A 316 28.32 13.68 -7.75
N GLU A 317 28.86 12.52 -8.04
CA GLU A 317 28.97 12.00 -9.40
C GLU A 317 27.60 11.46 -9.84
N VAL A 318 27.07 11.97 -10.96
CA VAL A 318 25.79 11.54 -11.54
C VAL A 318 26.08 10.81 -12.85
N ILE A 319 25.85 9.50 -12.85
CA ILE A 319 26.05 8.59 -13.99
C ILE A 319 24.71 8.42 -14.68
N GLU A 320 24.59 8.87 -15.94
CA GLU A 320 23.43 8.61 -16.78
C GLU A 320 23.55 7.26 -17.46
N VAL A 321 22.54 6.41 -17.31
CA VAL A 321 22.48 5.08 -17.96
C VAL A 321 21.62 5.22 -19.21
N ASN A 322 22.26 5.51 -20.34
CA ASN A 322 21.66 5.74 -21.65
C ASN A 322 22.29 4.79 -22.69
N PRO A 323 21.86 3.51 -22.72
CA PRO A 323 22.53 2.50 -23.56
C PRO A 323 22.45 2.81 -25.06
N GLY A 324 21.34 3.40 -25.51
CA GLY A 324 21.12 3.76 -26.91
C GLY A 324 21.81 5.05 -27.36
N GLY A 325 22.43 5.80 -26.43
CA GLY A 325 23.04 7.10 -26.74
C GLY A 325 22.00 8.13 -27.25
N GLU A 326 20.77 8.04 -26.75
CA GLU A 326 19.61 8.84 -27.21
C GLU A 326 19.69 10.28 -26.69
N ASP A 327 19.21 11.25 -27.48
CA ASP A 327 19.19 12.66 -27.10
C ASP A 327 17.93 13.04 -26.33
N PHE A 328 18.01 12.97 -25.00
CA PHE A 328 16.90 13.35 -24.10
C PHE A 328 16.70 14.87 -24.02
N ALA A 329 17.69 15.69 -24.39
CA ALA A 329 17.59 17.14 -24.29
C ALA A 329 16.67 17.73 -25.37
N SER A 330 16.59 17.11 -26.55
CA SER A 330 15.71 17.50 -27.66
C SER A 330 14.42 16.67 -27.73
N ALA A 331 14.25 15.68 -26.84
CA ALA A 331 13.08 14.80 -26.84
C ALA A 331 11.83 15.52 -26.34
N ASN A 332 10.70 15.24 -26.99
CA ASN A 332 9.39 15.61 -26.48
C ASN A 332 8.89 14.54 -25.50
N GLY A 333 8.27 14.98 -24.40
CA GLY A 333 7.69 14.09 -23.39
C GLY A 333 8.55 13.98 -22.12
N HIS A 334 8.21 13.03 -21.26
CA HIS A 334 8.77 12.93 -19.90
C HIS A 334 9.52 11.62 -19.66
N LYS A 335 9.96 10.91 -20.71
CA LYS A 335 10.87 9.76 -20.52
C LYS A 335 12.21 10.23 -19.99
N MET A 336 12.74 9.53 -19.00
CA MET A 336 13.98 9.90 -18.32
C MET A 336 14.85 8.66 -18.12
N PRO A 337 16.15 8.67 -18.47
CA PRO A 337 17.04 7.55 -18.24
C PRO A 337 17.28 7.32 -16.75
N LEU A 338 17.72 6.13 -16.38
CA LEU A 338 18.19 5.87 -15.03
C LEU A 338 19.43 6.72 -14.74
N HIS A 339 19.41 7.45 -13.62
CA HIS A 339 20.58 8.17 -13.12
C HIS A 339 21.05 7.54 -11.82
N ILE A 340 22.29 7.10 -11.78
CA ILE A 340 22.93 6.61 -10.55
C ILE A 340 23.71 7.78 -9.93
N VAL A 341 23.39 8.08 -8.66
CA VAL A 341 24.06 9.15 -7.91
C VAL A 341 25.06 8.48 -6.97
N ARG A 342 26.36 8.67 -7.26
CA ARG A 342 27.47 8.11 -6.49
C ARG A 342 27.95 9.09 -5.43
N ASN A 343 28.31 8.57 -4.27
CA ASN A 343 28.76 9.35 -3.10
C ASN A 343 27.77 10.46 -2.67
N PRO A 344 26.48 10.16 -2.51
CA PRO A 344 25.53 11.16 -2.03
C PRO A 344 25.82 11.50 -0.56
N THR A 345 25.73 12.79 -0.22
CA THR A 345 25.70 13.25 1.17
C THR A 345 24.26 13.39 1.68
N ASP A 346 24.07 13.30 2.99
CA ASP A 346 22.71 13.25 3.56
C ASP A 346 21.96 14.59 3.47
N ASP A 347 22.63 15.70 3.16
CA ASP A 347 22.03 17.01 2.87
C ASP A 347 21.52 17.15 1.42
N MET A 348 21.81 16.19 0.53
CA MET A 348 21.29 16.17 -0.84
C MET A 348 19.81 15.78 -0.85
N LYS A 349 19.01 16.42 -1.71
CA LYS A 349 17.57 16.13 -1.84
C LYS A 349 17.29 14.66 -2.16
N VAL A 350 18.14 14.01 -2.95
CA VAL A 350 18.04 12.57 -3.27
C VAL A 350 18.14 11.66 -2.04
N MET A 351 18.72 12.15 -0.93
CA MET A 351 18.81 11.41 0.33
C MET A 351 17.74 11.85 1.34
N GLN A 352 17.19 13.05 1.22
CA GLN A 352 16.18 13.57 2.14
C GLN A 352 14.74 13.24 1.73
N GLU A 353 14.48 13.24 0.41
CA GLU A 353 13.12 13.05 -0.13
C GLU A 353 12.98 11.69 -0.78
N GLU A 354 11.78 11.12 -0.74
CA GLU A 354 11.42 9.94 -1.56
C GLU A 354 11.56 10.30 -3.04
N ILE A 355 12.34 9.52 -3.77
CA ILE A 355 12.68 9.87 -5.16
C ILE A 355 11.49 9.70 -6.10
N PHE A 356 10.80 8.58 -6.03
CA PHE A 356 9.65 8.28 -6.88
C PHE A 356 9.93 8.55 -8.37
N GLY A 357 11.02 7.98 -8.85
CA GLY A 357 11.54 8.21 -10.20
C GLY A 357 12.81 7.40 -10.50
N PRO A 358 13.35 7.46 -11.74
CA PRO A 358 14.50 6.67 -12.17
C PRO A 358 15.84 7.32 -11.74
N VAL A 359 15.99 7.61 -10.46
CA VAL A 359 17.24 8.10 -9.85
C VAL A 359 17.58 7.19 -8.67
N LEU A 360 18.82 6.71 -8.62
CA LEU A 360 19.29 5.69 -7.67
C LEU A 360 20.58 6.13 -6.98
N PRO A 361 20.51 6.69 -5.78
CA PRO A 361 21.69 6.94 -4.93
C PRO A 361 22.35 5.65 -4.48
N VAL A 362 23.68 5.66 -4.48
CA VAL A 362 24.52 4.57 -3.96
C VAL A 362 25.37 5.12 -2.83
N LYS A 363 25.04 4.73 -1.61
CA LYS A 363 25.76 5.09 -0.39
C LYS A 363 26.60 3.91 0.08
N THR A 364 27.84 4.17 0.46
CA THR A 364 28.75 3.12 0.91
C THR A 364 28.70 2.94 2.43
N TYR A 365 29.07 1.73 2.89
CA TYR A 365 29.28 1.40 4.30
C TYR A 365 30.56 0.55 4.48
N LYS A 366 31.12 0.58 5.68
CA LYS A 366 32.28 -0.26 6.06
C LYS A 366 31.83 -1.58 6.67
N THR A 367 30.83 -1.53 7.54
CA THR A 367 30.23 -2.69 8.19
C THR A 367 28.72 -2.69 8.03
N ILE A 368 28.11 -3.87 8.03
CA ILE A 368 26.63 -3.98 7.91
C ILE A 368 25.93 -3.32 9.10
N ASP A 369 26.55 -3.25 10.26
CA ASP A 369 26.00 -2.59 11.44
C ASP A 369 25.89 -1.08 11.22
N GLU A 370 26.88 -0.45 10.58
CA GLU A 370 26.82 0.95 10.16
C GLU A 370 25.65 1.22 9.21
N ALA A 371 25.42 0.33 8.24
CA ALA A 371 24.28 0.43 7.33
C ALA A 371 22.92 0.26 8.06
N ILE A 372 22.86 -0.66 9.03
CA ILE A 372 21.67 -0.86 9.87
C ILE A 372 21.39 0.39 10.72
N ASP A 373 22.40 0.93 11.36
CA ASP A 373 22.29 2.13 12.20
C ASP A 373 21.82 3.33 11.35
N TYR A 374 22.40 3.50 10.14
CA TYR A 374 21.97 4.53 9.20
C TYR A 374 20.47 4.42 8.86
N VAL A 375 19.96 3.22 8.57
CA VAL A 375 18.52 3.03 8.28
C VAL A 375 17.67 3.37 9.51
N ASN A 376 18.13 3.01 10.71
CA ASN A 376 17.38 3.24 11.95
C ASN A 376 17.37 4.73 12.39
N GLU A 377 18.30 5.54 11.93
CA GLU A 377 18.32 7.00 12.15
C GLU A 377 17.30 7.75 11.28
N HIS A 378 16.71 7.07 10.28
CA HIS A 378 15.74 7.64 9.34
C HIS A 378 14.33 7.13 9.57
N ASP A 379 13.37 7.72 8.86
CA ASP A 379 11.98 7.30 8.87
C ASP A 379 11.84 5.83 8.42
N ARG A 380 10.98 5.09 9.12
CA ARG A 380 10.72 3.67 8.82
C ARG A 380 10.12 3.52 7.43
N PRO A 381 10.75 2.76 6.52
CA PRO A 381 10.34 2.63 5.14
C PRO A 381 9.16 1.67 4.98
N LEU A 382 8.44 1.80 3.85
CA LEU A 382 7.41 0.84 3.45
C LEU A 382 8.03 -0.50 3.04
N GLY A 383 9.09 -0.49 2.23
CA GLY A 383 9.84 -1.67 1.82
C GLY A 383 11.29 -1.64 2.26
N LEU A 384 11.88 -2.81 2.47
CA LEU A 384 13.30 -3.01 2.74
C LEU A 384 13.79 -4.23 1.96
N TYR A 385 15.00 -4.15 1.42
CA TYR A 385 15.58 -5.21 0.62
C TYR A 385 16.96 -5.61 1.17
N TYR A 386 17.22 -6.90 1.17
CA TYR A 386 18.53 -7.45 1.51
C TYR A 386 18.98 -8.43 0.42
N PHE A 387 20.17 -8.24 -0.09
CA PHE A 387 20.84 -9.16 -0.99
C PHE A 387 22.07 -9.74 -0.32
N GLY A 388 22.15 -11.05 -0.20
CA GLY A 388 23.27 -11.76 0.38
C GLY A 388 22.99 -13.24 0.58
N GLN A 389 24.05 -13.98 0.94
CA GLN A 389 24.00 -15.41 1.26
C GLN A 389 24.44 -15.68 2.71
N ASP A 390 24.93 -14.67 3.42
CA ASP A 390 25.30 -14.77 4.83
C ASP A 390 24.04 -14.65 5.71
N LYS A 391 23.62 -15.79 6.27
CA LYS A 391 22.43 -15.85 7.13
C LYS A 391 22.57 -15.04 8.41
N SER A 392 23.76 -14.93 8.97
CA SER A 392 24.01 -14.12 10.17
C SER A 392 23.85 -12.62 9.87
N GLU A 393 24.27 -12.18 8.69
CA GLU A 393 24.09 -10.82 8.22
C GLU A 393 22.61 -10.53 7.91
N GLU A 394 21.94 -11.44 7.20
CA GLU A 394 20.48 -11.38 6.95
C GLU A 394 19.69 -11.25 8.25
N ASP A 395 19.96 -12.14 9.23
CA ASP A 395 19.26 -12.14 10.53
C ASP A 395 19.46 -10.81 11.29
N ARG A 396 20.67 -10.23 11.23
CA ARG A 396 20.94 -8.91 11.86
C ARG A 396 20.15 -7.80 11.20
N VAL A 397 20.10 -7.75 9.86
CA VAL A 397 19.30 -6.76 9.13
C VAL A 397 17.82 -6.92 9.49
N LEU A 398 17.28 -8.13 9.41
CA LEU A 398 15.85 -8.41 9.65
C LEU A 398 15.43 -8.14 11.11
N THR A 399 16.30 -8.44 12.08
CA THR A 399 15.94 -8.30 13.50
C THR A 399 16.21 -6.93 14.08
N ARG A 400 17.11 -6.14 13.47
CA ARG A 400 17.51 -4.82 13.96
C ARG A 400 16.92 -3.65 13.19
N THR A 401 16.16 -3.88 12.12
CA THR A 401 15.43 -2.84 11.38
C THR A 401 13.92 -3.03 11.48
N ILE A 402 13.18 -1.95 11.22
CA ILE A 402 11.71 -1.99 11.16
C ILE A 402 11.28 -1.37 9.84
N SER A 403 10.46 -2.13 9.07
CA SER A 403 9.86 -1.69 7.81
C SER A 403 8.44 -2.25 7.65
N GLY A 404 7.70 -1.79 6.69
CA GLY A 404 6.39 -2.36 6.34
C GLY A 404 6.51 -3.80 5.85
N GLY A 405 7.42 -4.06 4.91
CA GLY A 405 7.71 -5.40 4.42
C GLY A 405 9.17 -5.57 4.00
N VAL A 406 9.60 -6.82 3.82
CA VAL A 406 10.97 -7.17 3.40
C VAL A 406 10.93 -8.18 2.26
N THR A 407 11.82 -7.99 1.27
CA THR A 407 12.15 -9.05 0.30
C THR A 407 13.63 -9.36 0.36
N VAL A 408 13.99 -10.64 0.47
CA VAL A 408 15.36 -11.14 0.51
C VAL A 408 15.76 -11.64 -0.87
N ASN A 409 16.93 -11.22 -1.35
CA ASN A 409 17.51 -11.55 -2.65
C ASN A 409 16.62 -11.22 -3.86
N ASP A 410 15.65 -10.30 -3.69
CA ASP A 410 14.86 -9.69 -4.75
C ASP A 410 14.33 -8.34 -4.27
N VAL A 411 13.51 -7.68 -5.10
CA VAL A 411 12.79 -6.45 -4.77
C VAL A 411 11.30 -6.62 -5.07
N LEU A 412 10.42 -5.86 -4.40
CA LEU A 412 8.97 -5.78 -4.63
C LEU A 412 8.15 -7.04 -4.30
N PHE A 413 8.71 -8.24 -4.33
CA PHE A 413 7.96 -9.51 -4.34
C PHE A 413 7.12 -9.78 -3.08
N HIS A 414 7.44 -9.18 -1.93
CA HIS A 414 6.58 -9.32 -0.75
C HIS A 414 5.17 -8.73 -0.98
N ASN A 415 5.04 -7.71 -1.84
CA ASN A 415 3.76 -7.14 -2.24
C ASN A 415 2.96 -8.06 -3.18
N ALA A 416 3.63 -8.93 -3.94
CA ALA A 416 2.94 -9.86 -4.84
C ALA A 416 2.34 -11.09 -4.13
N MET A 417 2.57 -11.23 -2.82
CA MET A 417 2.11 -12.36 -2.02
C MET A 417 0.79 -12.01 -1.32
N GLU A 418 -0.34 -12.49 -1.85
CA GLU A 418 -1.68 -12.22 -1.31
C GLU A 418 -1.89 -12.69 0.15
N ASP A 419 -1.13 -13.66 0.62
CA ASP A 419 -1.19 -14.16 2.01
C ASP A 419 -0.23 -13.42 2.97
N LEU A 420 0.50 -12.42 2.50
CA LEU A 420 1.31 -11.54 3.34
C LEU A 420 0.58 -10.21 3.57
N PRO A 421 0.59 -9.68 4.81
CA PRO A 421 0.06 -8.34 5.06
C PRO A 421 0.89 -7.31 4.30
N PHE A 422 0.21 -6.36 3.64
CA PHE A 422 0.86 -5.23 2.99
C PHE A 422 0.45 -3.94 3.69
N GLY A 423 1.43 -3.16 4.14
CA GLY A 423 1.22 -1.90 4.81
C GLY A 423 2.49 -1.34 5.44
N GLY A 424 2.49 -0.04 5.71
CA GLY A 424 3.58 0.69 6.30
C GLY A 424 3.59 0.70 7.82
N VAL A 425 4.60 1.36 8.40
CA VAL A 425 4.76 1.53 9.84
C VAL A 425 5.24 2.94 10.18
N GLY A 426 4.45 3.69 10.96
CA GLY A 426 4.76 5.07 11.33
C GLY A 426 4.73 6.01 10.11
N PRO A 427 5.86 6.64 9.71
CA PRO A 427 5.90 7.56 8.56
C PRO A 427 5.51 6.93 7.22
N SER A 428 5.69 5.61 7.05
CA SER A 428 5.30 4.89 5.84
C SER A 428 3.87 4.37 5.85
N GLY A 429 3.13 4.50 6.96
CA GLY A 429 1.71 4.16 7.01
C GLY A 429 1.24 3.57 8.32
N MET A 430 -0.04 3.16 8.31
CA MET A 430 -0.69 2.45 9.42
C MET A 430 -1.81 1.56 8.89
N GLY A 431 -1.97 0.41 9.52
CA GLY A 431 -2.85 -0.64 9.03
C GLY A 431 -2.17 -1.43 7.91
N ASN A 432 -2.87 -2.43 7.42
CA ASN A 432 -2.43 -3.25 6.31
C ASN A 432 -3.63 -3.83 5.57
N TYR A 433 -3.41 -4.27 4.35
CA TYR A 433 -4.40 -4.99 3.56
C TYR A 433 -3.68 -6.09 2.76
N HIS A 434 -4.32 -6.89 2.05
CA HIS A 434 -4.11 -8.13 1.32
C HIS A 434 -4.73 -9.30 2.09
N GLY A 435 -5.29 -10.22 1.35
CA GLY A 435 -5.81 -11.48 1.86
C GLY A 435 -6.68 -11.35 3.11
N VAL A 436 -6.41 -12.20 4.09
CA VAL A 436 -7.13 -12.21 5.37
C VAL A 436 -6.93 -10.94 6.18
N ASP A 437 -5.77 -10.29 6.07
CA ASP A 437 -5.48 -9.06 6.82
C ASP A 437 -6.32 -7.90 6.29
N GLY A 438 -6.50 -7.80 4.96
CA GLY A 438 -7.43 -6.86 4.34
C GLY A 438 -8.88 -7.10 4.76
N PHE A 439 -9.32 -8.36 4.75
CA PHE A 439 -10.65 -8.71 5.27
C PHE A 439 -10.83 -8.26 6.72
N ARG A 440 -9.84 -8.48 7.58
CA ARG A 440 -9.86 -8.06 9.00
C ARG A 440 -9.83 -6.56 9.16
N THR A 441 -9.01 -5.87 8.40
CA THR A 441 -8.90 -4.40 8.40
C THR A 441 -10.23 -3.74 8.10
N PHE A 442 -10.99 -4.26 7.14
CA PHE A 442 -12.31 -3.76 6.78
C PHE A 442 -13.46 -4.42 7.53
N SER A 443 -13.17 -5.18 8.59
CA SER A 443 -14.13 -5.79 9.50
C SER A 443 -13.99 -5.24 10.91
N HIS A 444 -15.10 -5.23 11.67
CA HIS A 444 -15.10 -5.04 13.11
C HIS A 444 -15.04 -6.40 13.80
N ALA A 445 -14.03 -6.61 14.64
CA ALA A 445 -13.87 -7.82 15.45
C ALA A 445 -14.72 -7.71 16.73
N ARG A 446 -15.95 -8.22 16.69
CA ARG A 446 -16.89 -8.17 17.81
C ARG A 446 -16.65 -9.34 18.77
N ALA A 447 -16.35 -9.04 20.03
CA ALA A 447 -16.28 -10.06 21.07
C ALA A 447 -17.71 -10.53 21.46
N VAL A 448 -17.91 -11.85 21.42
CA VAL A 448 -19.17 -12.48 21.87
C VAL A 448 -18.87 -13.49 22.95
N TYR A 449 -19.41 -13.27 24.13
CA TYR A 449 -19.35 -14.20 25.25
C TYR A 449 -20.75 -14.72 25.56
N ARG A 450 -20.89 -16.04 25.70
CA ARG A 450 -22.14 -16.70 26.13
C ARG A 450 -21.96 -17.30 27.49
N GLN A 451 -22.68 -16.74 28.46
CA GLN A 451 -22.69 -17.16 29.84
C GLN A 451 -23.25 -18.60 29.97
N PRO A 452 -22.65 -19.48 30.80
CA PRO A 452 -23.28 -20.75 31.18
C PRO A 452 -24.54 -20.52 32.00
N LYS A 453 -25.40 -21.52 32.08
CA LYS A 453 -26.62 -21.46 32.91
C LYS A 453 -26.34 -21.25 34.41
N LEU A 454 -25.17 -21.69 34.86
CA LEU A 454 -24.74 -21.57 36.25
C LEU A 454 -24.29 -20.13 36.56
N ASP A 455 -24.72 -19.59 37.70
CA ASP A 455 -24.27 -18.27 38.17
C ASP A 455 -22.86 -18.34 38.77
N VAL A 456 -21.85 -18.41 37.91
CA VAL A 456 -20.44 -18.52 38.31
C VAL A 456 -19.97 -17.28 39.08
N ALA A 457 -20.47 -16.09 38.74
CA ALA A 457 -20.11 -14.85 39.42
C ALA A 457 -20.59 -14.85 40.90
N GLY A 458 -21.78 -15.38 41.16
CA GLY A 458 -22.28 -15.58 42.50
C GLY A 458 -21.47 -16.60 43.30
N LEU A 459 -21.17 -17.74 42.68
CA LEU A 459 -20.37 -18.81 43.33
C LEU A 459 -18.94 -18.37 43.62
N ALA A 460 -18.32 -17.54 42.76
CA ALA A 460 -16.99 -17.02 42.97
C ALA A 460 -16.95 -15.79 43.91
N GLY A 461 -18.08 -15.33 44.40
CA GLY A 461 -18.17 -14.20 45.30
C GLY A 461 -17.93 -12.84 44.62
N PHE A 462 -18.15 -12.72 43.30
CA PHE A 462 -18.03 -11.44 42.58
C PHE A 462 -19.26 -10.55 42.73
N LYS A 463 -20.29 -11.01 43.41
CA LYS A 463 -21.52 -10.25 43.69
C LYS A 463 -21.60 -9.81 45.14
N PRO A 464 -22.08 -8.60 45.43
CA PRO A 464 -22.35 -8.20 46.82
C PRO A 464 -23.58 -8.95 47.38
N PRO A 465 -23.69 -9.12 48.69
CA PRO A 465 -22.71 -8.65 49.71
C PRO A 465 -21.42 -9.50 49.70
N TYR A 466 -20.28 -8.80 49.66
CA TYR A 466 -18.97 -9.44 49.66
C TYR A 466 -18.69 -10.17 50.98
N GLY A 467 -18.26 -11.45 50.90
CA GLY A 467 -18.06 -12.28 52.06
C GLY A 467 -16.87 -13.24 51.92
N LYS A 468 -16.96 -14.39 52.61
CA LYS A 468 -15.87 -15.39 52.65
C LYS A 468 -15.48 -15.92 51.27
N ALA A 469 -16.42 -16.06 50.33
CA ALA A 469 -16.16 -16.52 48.99
C ALA A 469 -15.29 -15.46 48.22
N THR A 470 -15.65 -14.21 48.34
CA THR A 470 -14.87 -13.07 47.75
C THR A 470 -13.46 -13.05 48.32
N ALA A 471 -13.31 -13.12 49.65
CA ALA A 471 -12.00 -13.12 50.31
C ALA A 471 -11.11 -14.31 49.84
N LYS A 472 -11.70 -15.49 49.68
CA LYS A 472 -10.98 -16.68 49.19
C LYS A 472 -10.53 -16.50 47.71
N THR A 473 -11.39 -15.95 46.86
CA THR A 473 -11.08 -15.69 45.46
C THR A 473 -9.95 -14.67 45.35
N LEU A 474 -10.08 -13.54 46.07
CA LEU A 474 -9.06 -12.48 46.06
C LEU A 474 -7.71 -13.01 46.59
N ALA A 475 -7.72 -13.78 47.69
CA ALA A 475 -6.51 -14.38 48.27
C ALA A 475 -5.79 -15.32 47.28
N LYS A 476 -6.53 -15.97 46.38
CA LYS A 476 -5.98 -16.86 45.36
C LYS A 476 -5.43 -16.08 44.17
N GLU A 477 -6.19 -15.12 43.64
CA GLU A 477 -5.86 -14.39 42.40
C GLU A 477 -4.81 -13.30 42.62
N LEU A 478 -4.68 -12.76 43.86
CA LEU A 478 -3.70 -11.74 44.22
C LEU A 478 -2.39 -12.30 44.83
N LYS A 479 -2.21 -13.64 44.82
CA LYS A 479 -0.90 -14.21 45.16
C LYS A 479 0.10 -13.97 44.03
N LYS A 480 1.32 -13.53 44.41
CA LYS A 480 2.49 -13.46 43.53
C LYS A 480 2.99 -14.85 43.19
#